data_1da08e1b140bdc3de43ab650e7da3024
#
_entry.id   1da08e1b140bdc3de43ab650e7da3024
#
_cell.length_a   1.000
_cell.length_b   1.000
_cell.length_c   1.000
_cell.angle_alpha   90.00
_cell.angle_beta   90.00
_cell.angle_gamma   90.00
#
_symmetry.space_group_name_H-M   'P 1'
#
loop_
_entity.id
_entity.type
_entity.pdbx_description
1 polymer ?
#
loop_
_entity_poly.entity_id
_entity_poly.type
_entity_poly.pdbx_seq_one_letter_code
_entity_poly.pdbx_strand_id
1 'polypeptide(L)'
;MAIVQVLSGAGVRVPDDILVMGCDSNINAWGGVPLTTVAQHGDEMGAAGARILLDELTDPGRPPTHHVIRPELIERASTSPRPR
;
A
#
# COMPACT_ATOMS: atom_id res chain seq x y z
N MET A 1 5.50 -8.41 -7.85
CA MET A 1 4.26 -7.98 -8.48
C MET A 1 4.23 -8.39 -9.94
N ALA A 2 3.17 -9.06 -10.33
CA ALA A 2 3.11 -9.70 -11.67
C ALA A 2 3.27 -8.71 -12.82
N ILE A 3 2.73 -7.50 -12.69
CA ILE A 3 2.83 -6.50 -13.77
C ILE A 3 4.27 -6.10 -14.07
N VAL A 4 5.10 -5.93 -13.03
CA VAL A 4 6.50 -5.57 -13.22
C VAL A 4 7.26 -6.71 -13.91
N GLN A 5 6.97 -7.96 -13.55
CA GLN A 5 7.59 -9.12 -14.18
C GLN A 5 7.21 -9.23 -15.65
N VAL A 6 5.95 -9.00 -15.98
CA VAL A 6 5.49 -9.04 -17.37
C VAL A 6 6.14 -7.93 -18.19
N LEU A 7 6.21 -6.72 -17.65
CA LEU A 7 6.84 -5.59 -18.32
C LEU A 7 8.33 -5.86 -18.56
N SER A 8 9.04 -6.37 -17.56
CA SER A 8 10.45 -6.72 -17.69
C SER A 8 10.67 -7.79 -18.76
N GLY A 9 9.81 -8.80 -18.79
CA GLY A 9 9.87 -9.85 -19.79
C GLY A 9 9.61 -9.35 -21.21
N ALA A 10 8.86 -8.26 -21.35
CA ALA A 10 8.59 -7.61 -22.63
C ALA A 10 9.64 -6.57 -23.03
N GLY A 11 10.70 -6.39 -22.22
CA GLY A 11 11.75 -5.41 -22.49
C GLY A 11 11.38 -3.99 -22.07
N VAL A 12 10.30 -3.80 -21.32
CA VAL A 12 9.89 -2.49 -20.80
C VAL A 12 10.54 -2.28 -19.43
N ARG A 13 11.30 -1.22 -19.28
CA ARG A 13 12.06 -0.93 -18.06
C ARG A 13 11.20 -0.12 -17.08
N VAL A 14 11.27 -0.48 -15.81
CA VAL A 14 10.65 0.27 -14.71
C VAL A 14 11.79 0.77 -13.82
N PRO A 15 11.92 2.06 -13.56
CA PRO A 15 11.05 3.19 -13.92
C PRO A 15 11.39 3.90 -15.24
N ASP A 16 12.45 3.49 -15.94
CA ASP A 16 13.00 4.31 -17.04
C ASP A 16 12.05 4.46 -18.21
N ASP A 17 11.31 3.41 -18.57
CA ASP A 17 10.34 3.47 -19.66
C ASP A 17 8.94 3.75 -19.17
N ILE A 18 8.58 3.26 -17.97
CA ILE A 18 7.26 3.42 -17.38
C ILE A 18 7.36 3.47 -15.86
N LEU A 19 6.56 4.31 -15.24
CA LEU A 19 6.42 4.35 -13.79
C LEU A 19 5.34 3.38 -13.34
N VAL A 20 5.58 2.67 -12.23
CA VAL A 20 4.61 1.72 -11.67
C VAL A 20 4.41 2.02 -10.20
N MET A 21 3.15 2.08 -9.79
CA MET A 21 2.77 2.27 -8.39
C MET A 21 1.77 1.20 -7.99
N GLY A 22 1.90 0.70 -6.77
CA GLY A 22 0.99 -0.29 -6.21
C GLY A 22 0.20 0.25 -5.04
N CYS A 23 -0.63 -0.61 -4.48
CA CYS A 23 -1.40 -0.31 -3.27
C CYS A 23 -1.27 -1.51 -2.33
N ASP A 24 -1.07 -1.24 -1.04
CA ASP A 24 -0.94 -2.26 0.01
C ASP A 24 0.20 -3.25 -0.19
N SER A 25 1.22 -2.87 -0.93
CA SER A 25 2.33 -3.76 -1.18
C SER A 25 3.31 -3.73 -0.02
N ASN A 26 3.49 -4.87 0.64
CA ASN A 26 4.57 -5.09 1.59
C ASN A 26 5.84 -5.61 0.91
N ILE A 27 5.74 -5.89 -0.37
CA ILE A 27 6.83 -6.44 -1.15
C ILE A 27 7.62 -5.30 -1.76
N ASN A 28 8.89 -5.21 -1.39
CA ASN A 28 9.72 -4.08 -1.78
C ASN A 28 10.31 -4.20 -3.17
N ALA A 29 10.43 -5.41 -3.69
CA ALA A 29 11.04 -5.61 -4.98
C ALA A 29 10.46 -6.83 -5.69
N TRP A 30 9.80 -6.59 -6.80
CA TRP A 30 9.41 -7.61 -7.76
C TRP A 30 10.01 -7.22 -9.10
N GLY A 31 10.70 -8.17 -9.75
CA GLY A 31 11.42 -7.85 -10.97
C GLY A 31 12.64 -6.96 -10.73
N GLY A 32 13.14 -6.91 -9.50
CA GLY A 32 14.35 -6.16 -9.13
C GLY A 32 14.14 -4.68 -8.82
N VAL A 33 12.89 -4.19 -8.83
CA VAL A 33 12.59 -2.77 -8.59
C VAL A 33 11.72 -2.60 -7.36
N PRO A 34 12.18 -1.85 -6.34
CA PRO A 34 11.33 -1.50 -5.20
C PRO A 34 10.12 -0.71 -5.67
N LEU A 35 8.95 -1.10 -5.21
CA LEU A 35 7.68 -0.58 -5.69
C LEU A 35 7.15 0.54 -4.81
N THR A 36 6.89 1.72 -5.41
CA THR A 36 6.14 2.79 -4.76
C THR A 36 4.73 2.30 -4.47
N THR A 37 4.24 2.56 -3.27
CA THR A 37 2.94 2.04 -2.84
C THR A 37 2.20 3.02 -1.95
N VAL A 38 0.88 2.87 -1.90
CA VAL A 38 0.04 3.51 -0.89
C VAL A 38 -0.17 2.50 0.23
N ALA A 39 0.37 2.80 1.40
CA ALA A 39 0.24 1.95 2.59
C ALA A 39 -0.99 2.35 3.38
N GLN A 40 -1.87 1.39 3.67
CA GLN A 40 -3.12 1.64 4.38
C GLN A 40 -3.02 1.42 5.89
N HIS A 41 -1.84 1.07 6.41
CA HIS A 41 -1.63 0.83 7.84
C HIS A 41 -2.56 -0.25 8.40
N GLY A 42 -2.49 -1.46 7.82
CA GLY A 42 -3.36 -2.57 8.19
C GLY A 42 -3.35 -2.91 9.68
N ASP A 43 -2.19 -2.84 10.33
CA ASP A 43 -2.06 -3.11 11.77
C ASP A 43 -2.86 -2.10 12.59
N GLU A 44 -2.77 -0.82 12.24
CA GLU A 44 -3.50 0.25 12.91
C GLU A 44 -5.01 0.12 12.67
N MET A 45 -5.41 -0.22 11.44
CA MET A 45 -6.81 -0.46 11.10
C MET A 45 -7.39 -1.64 11.89
N GLY A 46 -6.63 -2.73 11.98
CA GLY A 46 -7.05 -3.91 12.74
C GLY A 46 -7.21 -3.61 14.21
N ALA A 47 -6.27 -2.89 14.81
CA ALA A 47 -6.33 -2.51 16.21
C ALA A 47 -7.52 -1.58 16.49
N ALA A 48 -7.75 -0.59 15.64
CA ALA A 48 -8.89 0.32 15.77
C ALA A 48 -10.21 -0.42 15.63
N GLY A 49 -10.34 -1.32 14.66
CA GLY A 49 -11.54 -2.13 14.47
C GLY A 49 -11.85 -3.01 15.67
N ALA A 50 -10.84 -3.67 16.23
CA ALA A 50 -11.00 -4.51 17.40
C ALA A 50 -11.45 -3.71 18.62
N ARG A 51 -10.88 -2.52 18.81
CA ARG A 51 -11.26 -1.63 19.91
C ARG A 51 -12.70 -1.18 19.79
N ILE A 52 -13.13 -0.78 18.60
CA ILE A 52 -14.51 -0.38 18.34
C ILE A 52 -15.47 -1.52 18.65
N LEU A 53 -15.14 -2.73 18.20
CA LEU A 53 -15.95 -3.91 18.46
C LEU A 53 -16.08 -4.21 19.95
N LEU A 54 -14.97 -4.14 20.69
CA LEU A 54 -15.00 -4.36 22.14
C LEU A 54 -15.84 -3.31 22.85
N ASP A 55 -15.76 -2.06 22.42
CA ASP A 55 -16.57 -0.98 22.98
C ASP A 55 -18.08 -1.21 22.72
N GLU A 56 -18.45 -1.69 21.54
CA GLU A 56 -19.82 -2.04 21.21
C GLU A 56 -20.35 -3.20 22.05
N LEU A 57 -19.52 -4.20 22.31
CA LEU A 57 -19.89 -5.33 23.15
C LEU A 57 -20.08 -4.92 24.61
N THR A 58 -19.33 -3.94 25.06
CA THR A 58 -19.41 -3.42 26.43
C THR A 58 -20.59 -2.46 26.60
N ASP A 59 -20.91 -1.66 25.59
CA ASP A 59 -21.99 -0.69 25.59
C ASP A 59 -22.78 -0.74 24.29
N PRO A 60 -23.72 -1.70 24.14
CA PRO A 60 -24.48 -1.86 22.90
C PRO A 60 -25.33 -0.66 22.49
N GLY A 61 -25.63 0.26 23.42
CA GLY A 61 -26.43 1.42 23.15
C GLY A 61 -25.70 2.64 22.63
N ARG A 62 -24.36 2.53 22.46
CA ARG A 62 -23.57 3.66 21.99
C ARG A 62 -23.79 3.92 20.51
N PRO A 63 -23.63 5.18 20.04
CA PRO A 63 -23.74 5.49 18.61
C PRO A 63 -22.64 4.80 17.78
N PRO A 64 -22.88 4.56 16.49
CA PRO A 64 -21.84 4.04 15.59
C PRO A 64 -20.61 4.93 15.58
N THR A 65 -19.44 4.29 15.50
CA THR A 65 -18.16 4.99 15.46
C THR A 65 -17.54 4.86 14.08
N HIS A 66 -17.09 5.98 13.55
CA HIS A 66 -16.28 6.02 12.33
C HIS A 66 -14.85 6.42 12.67
N HIS A 67 -13.90 5.60 12.28
CA HIS A 67 -12.48 5.87 12.50
C HIS A 67 -11.78 5.88 11.16
N VAL A 68 -11.21 7.01 10.79
CA VAL A 68 -10.52 7.18 9.51
C VAL A 68 -9.02 7.18 9.75
N ILE A 69 -8.33 6.29 9.08
CA ILE A 69 -6.87 6.21 9.11
C ILE A 69 -6.36 6.66 7.75
N ARG A 70 -5.52 7.69 7.73
CA ARG A 70 -4.98 8.22 6.49
C ARG A 70 -3.94 7.26 5.91
N PRO A 71 -4.06 6.91 4.62
CA PRO A 71 -3.01 6.15 3.95
C PRO A 71 -1.76 7.02 3.78
N GLU A 72 -0.64 6.35 3.60
CA GLU A 72 0.66 6.99 3.41
C GLU A 72 1.25 6.59 2.07
N LEU A 73 1.71 7.56 1.30
CA LEU A 73 2.46 7.31 0.08
C LEU A 73 3.91 7.00 0.45
N ILE A 74 4.37 5.82 0.05
CA ILE A 74 5.75 5.41 0.23
C ILE A 74 6.42 5.39 -1.13
N GLU A 75 7.25 6.38 -1.40
CA GLU A 75 7.97 6.50 -2.66
C GLU A 75 9.18 5.58 -2.67
N ARG A 76 9.30 4.82 -3.76
CA ARG A 76 10.43 3.93 -4.00
C ARG A 76 10.91 4.08 -5.45
N ALA A 77 11.86 3.27 -5.85
CA ALA A 77 12.51 3.41 -7.15
C ALA A 77 11.58 3.28 -8.36
N SER A 78 10.45 2.58 -8.23
CA SER A 78 9.55 2.33 -9.37
C SER A 78 8.89 3.58 -9.94
N THR A 79 8.91 4.70 -9.21
CA THR A 79 8.40 5.99 -9.68
C THR A 79 9.47 7.07 -9.72
N SER A 80 10.75 6.70 -9.60
CA SER A 80 11.87 7.64 -9.58
C SER A 80 12.82 7.33 -10.73
N PRO A 81 12.52 7.79 -11.97
CA PRO A 81 13.43 7.54 -13.10
C PRO A 81 14.76 8.23 -12.87
N ARG A 82 15.81 7.62 -13.43
CA ARG A 82 17.13 8.21 -13.34
C ARG A 82 17.18 9.55 -14.07
N PRO A 83 17.88 10.55 -13.53
CA PRO A 83 18.14 11.80 -14.26
C PRO A 83 18.88 11.47 -15.57
N ARG A 84 18.48 12.13 -16.60
CA ARG A 84 19.16 12.01 -17.90
C ARG A 84 20.37 12.93 -17.98
#